data_dc9d44462c1c9b64e6e55ccb9dadf99d
#
_entry.id   dc9d44462c1c9b64e6e55ccb9dadf99d
#
_cell.length_a   1.000
_cell.length_b   1.000
_cell.length_c   1.000
_cell.angle_alpha   90.00
_cell.angle_beta   90.00
_cell.angle_gamma   90.00
#
_symmetry.space_group_name_H-M   'P 1'
#
loop_
_entity.id
_entity.type
_entity.pdbx_description
1 polymer ?
#
loop_
_entity_poly.entity_id
_entity_poly.type
_entity_poly.pdbx_seq_one_letter_code
_entity_poly.pdbx_strand_id
1 'polypeptide(L)'
;MIKIFLTVRNRLAITKKCIEAIQRHSTKPYQLYVYNNQTNYKLKEHYQYFYKLQMEGQITQVTFNTDASTYNAFSKASACNQFGLWHQQDPKKDDYAFLLMLDNDIILTPAWDQKLNSAWKFIKKSKNNDIKVIGQSPGGVKYKKTTLKINEEMQGRVGKLGGSGLWSVRPNFFEDVGFLDLKLLIGFNKKHDQHYWRLLDKTTGGKPYIMALNQKIGIHCGRMSGSVCNKLTHNSRASKDEKLKLIRFEEAEERIDKVSFDDFYNKIINDKALFSDW
;
A
#
# COMPACT_ATOMS: atom_id res chain seq x y z
N MET A 1 -6.95 17.97 -1.18
CA MET A 1 -6.39 17.15 -0.07
C MET A 1 -6.26 15.71 -0.54
N ILE A 2 -5.44 14.88 0.10
CA ILE A 2 -5.25 13.46 -0.21
C ILE A 2 -5.58 12.66 1.04
N LYS A 3 -6.21 11.49 0.89
CA LYS A 3 -6.42 10.55 1.99
C LYS A 3 -5.54 9.33 1.78
N ILE A 4 -4.67 9.04 2.74
CA ILE A 4 -3.70 7.95 2.69
C ILE A 4 -4.12 6.87 3.68
N PHE A 5 -4.20 5.65 3.22
CA PHE A 5 -4.51 4.45 4.00
C PHE A 5 -3.29 3.55 4.04
N LEU A 6 -2.64 3.46 5.19
CA LEU A 6 -1.45 2.68 5.43
C LEU A 6 -1.80 1.37 6.14
N THR A 7 -1.57 0.26 5.47
CA THR A 7 -1.67 -1.07 6.09
C THR A 7 -0.33 -1.46 6.69
N VAL A 8 -0.32 -1.75 7.99
CA VAL A 8 0.88 -2.11 8.74
C VAL A 8 0.76 -3.52 9.28
N ARG A 9 1.84 -4.29 9.16
CA ARG A 9 2.01 -5.57 9.85
C ARG A 9 3.48 -5.77 10.16
N ASN A 10 3.83 -5.86 11.45
CA ASN A 10 5.23 -5.98 11.87
C ASN A 10 6.12 -4.87 11.22
N ARG A 11 7.42 -5.07 11.12
CA ARG A 11 8.35 -4.19 10.37
C ARG A 11 8.30 -2.73 10.81
N LEU A 12 8.41 -2.49 12.12
CA LEU A 12 8.30 -1.14 12.66
C LEU A 12 9.35 -0.18 12.07
N ALA A 13 10.58 -0.65 11.88
CA ALA A 13 11.66 0.18 11.35
C ALA A 13 11.38 0.67 9.92
N ILE A 14 10.98 -0.22 9.01
CA ILE A 14 10.55 0.18 7.65
C ILE A 14 9.29 1.04 7.70
N THR A 15 8.33 0.73 8.58
CA THR A 15 7.12 1.54 8.75
C THR A 15 7.45 2.98 9.14
N LYS A 16 8.41 3.20 10.04
CA LYS A 16 8.91 4.54 10.38
C LYS A 16 9.45 5.26 9.15
N LYS A 17 10.28 4.58 8.32
CA LYS A 17 10.80 5.14 7.07
C LYS A 17 9.69 5.42 6.04
N CYS A 18 8.68 4.56 5.97
CA CYS A 18 7.51 4.78 5.11
C CYS A 18 6.75 6.05 5.51
N ILE A 19 6.46 6.23 6.80
CA ILE A 19 5.78 7.43 7.31
C ILE A 19 6.64 8.68 7.11
N GLU A 20 7.93 8.59 7.37
CA GLU A 20 8.86 9.70 7.14
C GLU A 20 8.92 10.09 5.64
N ALA A 21 8.87 9.13 4.72
CA ALA A 21 8.77 9.39 3.30
C ALA A 21 7.45 10.09 2.93
N ILE A 22 6.32 9.69 3.53
CA ILE A 22 5.05 10.40 3.36
C ILE A 22 5.20 11.85 3.78
N GLN A 23 5.77 12.11 4.95
CA GLN A 23 5.94 13.47 5.49
C GLN A 23 6.87 14.33 4.63
N ARG A 24 8.01 13.81 4.20
CA ARG A 24 9.03 14.55 3.46
C ARG A 24 8.71 14.74 1.97
N HIS A 25 8.06 13.78 1.37
CA HIS A 25 7.90 13.73 -0.09
C HIS A 25 6.51 14.13 -0.58
N SER A 26 5.56 14.36 0.31
CA SER A 26 4.24 14.91 -0.04
C SER A 26 4.33 16.42 -0.23
N THR A 27 3.75 16.91 -1.31
CA THR A 27 3.69 18.35 -1.63
C THR A 27 2.33 18.95 -1.34
N LYS A 28 1.33 18.10 -1.10
CA LYS A 28 -0.06 18.50 -0.83
C LYS A 28 -0.50 18.09 0.57
N PRO A 29 -1.43 18.82 1.18
CA PRO A 29 -2.05 18.38 2.43
C PRO A 29 -2.66 17.00 2.29
N TYR A 30 -2.46 16.17 3.32
CA TYR A 30 -3.00 14.81 3.40
C TYR A 30 -3.55 14.49 4.79
N GLN A 31 -4.37 13.45 4.84
CA GLN A 31 -4.76 12.77 6.06
C GLN A 31 -4.23 11.34 6.01
N LEU A 32 -3.59 10.88 7.08
CA LEU A 32 -3.00 9.55 7.18
C LEU A 32 -3.80 8.70 8.17
N TYR A 33 -4.34 7.59 7.67
CA TYR A 33 -5.05 6.56 8.43
C TYR A 33 -4.21 5.30 8.46
N VAL A 34 -4.04 4.71 9.63
CA VAL A 34 -3.21 3.53 9.84
C VAL A 34 -4.07 2.37 10.32
N TYR A 35 -3.96 1.23 9.66
CA TYR A 35 -4.53 -0.03 10.10
C TYR A 35 -3.40 -1.01 10.42
N ASN A 36 -3.11 -1.17 11.72
CA ASN A 36 -2.13 -2.13 12.18
C ASN A 36 -2.80 -3.49 12.31
N ASN A 37 -2.36 -4.41 11.47
CA ASN A 37 -3.05 -5.66 11.25
C ASN A 37 -2.27 -6.85 11.77
N GLN A 38 -2.73 -7.42 12.89
CA GLN A 38 -2.16 -8.63 13.48
C GLN A 38 -0.64 -8.56 13.71
N THR A 39 -0.13 -7.40 14.10
CA THR A 39 1.26 -7.25 14.52
C THR A 39 1.49 -8.09 15.77
N ASN A 40 2.50 -8.95 15.74
CA ASN A 40 2.90 -9.80 16.85
C ASN A 40 4.38 -9.60 17.24
N TYR A 41 5.15 -8.90 16.42
CA TYR A 41 6.53 -8.52 16.68
C TYR A 41 6.60 -7.08 17.16
N LYS A 42 7.21 -6.84 18.33
CA LYS A 42 7.31 -5.51 18.96
C LYS A 42 5.97 -4.77 19.04
N LEU A 43 4.90 -5.47 19.42
CA LEU A 43 3.54 -4.91 19.46
C LEU A 43 3.46 -3.67 20.36
N LYS A 44 4.12 -3.70 21.53
CA LYS A 44 4.16 -2.58 22.48
C LYS A 44 4.76 -1.34 21.85
N GLU A 45 5.88 -1.50 21.14
CA GLU A 45 6.58 -0.42 20.45
C GLU A 45 5.73 0.15 19.29
N HIS A 46 4.96 -0.71 18.60
CA HIS A 46 3.98 -0.24 17.62
C HIS A 46 2.91 0.62 18.26
N TYR A 47 2.32 0.21 19.39
CA TYR A 47 1.36 1.01 20.15
C TYR A 47 1.94 2.36 20.53
N GLN A 48 3.11 2.37 21.15
CA GLN A 48 3.77 3.60 21.60
C GLN A 48 4.04 4.55 20.43
N TYR A 49 4.57 4.04 19.33
CA TYR A 49 4.89 4.82 18.15
C TYR A 49 3.65 5.45 17.51
N PHE A 50 2.62 4.65 17.23
CA PHE A 50 1.43 5.16 16.53
C PHE A 50 0.57 6.07 17.40
N TYR A 51 0.42 5.80 18.69
CA TYR A 51 -0.32 6.69 19.57
C TYR A 51 0.43 8.03 19.75
N LYS A 52 1.76 8.00 19.82
CA LYS A 52 2.55 9.24 19.82
C LYS A 52 2.25 10.07 18.57
N LEU A 53 2.34 9.48 17.37
CA LEU A 53 2.06 10.19 16.12
C LEU A 53 0.62 10.71 16.04
N GLN A 54 -0.33 9.98 16.59
CA GLN A 54 -1.72 10.43 16.64
C GLN A 54 -1.90 11.61 17.58
N MET A 55 -1.30 11.59 18.76
CA MET A 55 -1.34 12.70 19.71
C MET A 55 -0.65 13.96 19.17
N GLU A 56 0.39 13.80 18.36
CA GLU A 56 1.09 14.88 17.66
C GLU A 56 0.35 15.36 16.39
N GLY A 57 -0.81 14.78 16.05
CA GLY A 57 -1.57 15.12 14.85
C GLY A 57 -0.93 14.69 13.52
N GLN A 58 0.13 13.87 13.57
CA GLN A 58 0.83 13.39 12.37
C GLN A 58 0.07 12.28 11.65
N ILE A 59 -0.75 11.53 12.37
CA ILE A 59 -1.73 10.59 11.81
C ILE A 59 -3.12 10.94 12.31
N THR A 60 -4.11 10.76 11.44
CA THR A 60 -5.50 11.10 11.72
C THR A 60 -6.14 10.05 12.63
N GLN A 61 -5.89 8.79 12.33
CA GLN A 61 -6.44 7.66 13.07
C GLN A 61 -5.56 6.43 12.96
N VAL A 62 -5.46 5.66 14.05
CA VAL A 62 -4.89 4.32 14.05
C VAL A 62 -5.88 3.31 14.61
N THR A 63 -5.93 2.14 14.00
CA THR A 63 -6.65 0.97 14.53
C THR A 63 -5.71 -0.21 14.59
N PHE A 64 -5.78 -0.96 15.69
CA PHE A 64 -5.05 -2.22 15.89
C PHE A 64 -6.04 -3.38 15.81
N ASN A 65 -5.86 -4.21 14.79
CA ASN A 65 -6.54 -5.50 14.72
C ASN A 65 -5.62 -6.57 15.34
N THR A 66 -6.01 -7.09 16.49
CA THR A 66 -5.27 -8.12 17.23
C THR A 66 -5.85 -9.52 17.05
N ASP A 67 -6.93 -9.67 16.29
CA ASP A 67 -7.57 -10.95 16.06
C ASP A 67 -6.68 -11.87 15.23
N ALA A 68 -6.03 -12.82 15.90
CA ALA A 68 -5.13 -13.80 15.29
C ALA A 68 -5.87 -14.96 14.59
N SER A 69 -7.19 -15.06 14.75
CA SER A 69 -8.00 -16.13 14.16
C SER A 69 -8.20 -15.99 12.65
N THR A 70 -7.96 -14.80 12.12
CA THR A 70 -8.16 -14.50 10.71
C THR A 70 -6.88 -14.67 9.90
N TYR A 71 -6.96 -15.43 8.82
CA TYR A 71 -5.87 -15.73 7.89
C TYR A 71 -5.29 -14.47 7.20
N ASN A 72 -4.03 -14.52 6.78
CA ASN A 72 -3.27 -13.40 6.19
C ASN A 72 -3.96 -12.66 5.03
N ALA A 73 -4.70 -13.37 4.16
CA ALA A 73 -5.43 -12.77 3.05
C ALA A 73 -6.65 -11.96 3.52
N PHE A 74 -7.32 -12.48 4.55
CA PHE A 74 -8.46 -11.84 5.19
C PHE A 74 -8.08 -10.50 5.82
N SER A 75 -6.91 -10.43 6.37
CA SER A 75 -6.43 -9.28 7.12
C SER A 75 -6.22 -8.02 6.27
N LYS A 76 -5.66 -8.14 5.06
CA LYS A 76 -5.53 -6.98 4.15
C LYS A 76 -6.89 -6.58 3.57
N ALA A 77 -7.75 -7.55 3.30
CA ALA A 77 -9.12 -7.28 2.86
C ALA A 77 -9.91 -6.53 3.93
N SER A 78 -9.78 -6.93 5.20
CA SER A 78 -10.38 -6.21 6.34
C SER A 78 -9.86 -4.78 6.44
N ALA A 79 -8.55 -4.56 6.27
CA ALA A 79 -7.96 -3.23 6.23
C ALA A 79 -8.58 -2.38 5.11
N CYS A 80 -8.66 -2.92 3.89
CA CYS A 80 -9.25 -2.21 2.76
C CYS A 80 -10.73 -1.86 2.99
N ASN A 81 -11.51 -2.79 3.54
CA ASN A 81 -12.91 -2.52 3.89
C ASN A 81 -13.02 -1.47 5.00
N GLN A 82 -12.17 -1.53 6.02
CA GLN A 82 -12.14 -0.52 7.07
C GLN A 82 -11.81 0.87 6.53
N PHE A 83 -10.86 0.96 5.61
CA PHE A 83 -10.55 2.22 4.93
C PHE A 83 -11.72 2.75 4.12
N GLY A 84 -12.44 1.86 3.43
CA GLY A 84 -13.66 2.23 2.72
C GLY A 84 -14.74 2.77 3.66
N LEU A 85 -14.96 2.14 4.81
CA LEU A 85 -15.91 2.60 5.83
C LEU A 85 -15.51 3.97 6.39
N TRP A 86 -14.25 4.17 6.77
CA TRP A 86 -13.77 5.47 7.24
C TRP A 86 -13.91 6.56 6.19
N HIS A 87 -13.72 6.20 4.91
CA HIS A 87 -13.92 7.16 3.85
C HIS A 87 -15.39 7.52 3.64
N GLN A 88 -16.28 6.53 3.61
CA GLN A 88 -17.72 6.77 3.44
C GLN A 88 -18.33 7.56 4.59
N GLN A 89 -17.84 7.41 5.81
CA GLN A 89 -18.27 8.16 7.00
C GLN A 89 -17.69 9.57 7.05
N ASP A 90 -16.73 9.92 6.21
CA ASP A 90 -16.12 11.24 6.19
C ASP A 90 -17.04 12.23 5.49
N PRO A 91 -17.50 13.30 6.16
CA PRO A 91 -18.36 14.31 5.54
C PRO A 91 -17.69 15.08 4.40
N LYS A 92 -16.35 15.03 4.34
CA LYS A 92 -15.54 15.66 3.28
C LYS A 92 -15.05 14.67 2.23
N LYS A 93 -15.67 13.49 2.11
CA LYS A 93 -15.21 12.41 1.23
C LYS A 93 -15.01 12.84 -0.22
N ASP A 94 -15.80 13.76 -0.72
CA ASP A 94 -15.74 14.23 -2.10
C ASP A 94 -14.67 15.32 -2.36
N ASP A 95 -14.10 15.90 -1.28
CA ASP A 95 -13.06 16.94 -1.36
C ASP A 95 -11.67 16.38 -1.65
N TYR A 96 -11.51 15.07 -1.59
CA TYR A 96 -10.21 14.43 -1.85
C TYR A 96 -9.91 14.36 -3.34
N ALA A 97 -8.69 14.67 -3.72
CA ALA A 97 -8.23 14.53 -5.10
C ALA A 97 -8.17 13.05 -5.52
N PHE A 98 -7.74 12.20 -4.60
CA PHE A 98 -7.72 10.74 -4.69
C PHE A 98 -7.46 10.13 -3.31
N LEU A 99 -7.69 8.81 -3.21
CA LEU A 99 -7.32 7.98 -2.07
C LEU A 99 -6.07 7.20 -2.44
N LEU A 100 -5.13 7.03 -1.50
CA LEU A 100 -3.94 6.19 -1.68
C LEU A 100 -3.97 5.03 -0.71
N MET A 101 -3.89 3.80 -1.21
CA MET A 101 -3.69 2.59 -0.42
C MET A 101 -2.24 2.17 -0.50
N LEU A 102 -1.60 2.00 0.65
CA LEU A 102 -0.16 1.82 0.77
C LEU A 102 0.18 0.70 1.75
N ASP A 103 1.11 -0.18 1.37
CA ASP A 103 1.73 -1.13 2.28
C ASP A 103 2.90 -0.45 3.02
N ASN A 104 3.17 -0.89 4.24
CA ASN A 104 4.17 -0.28 5.12
C ASN A 104 5.64 -0.49 4.71
N ASP A 105 5.87 -1.24 3.65
CA ASP A 105 7.18 -1.49 3.06
C ASP A 105 7.41 -0.78 1.71
N ILE A 106 6.60 0.23 1.43
CA ILE A 106 6.76 1.08 0.25
C ILE A 106 7.18 2.48 0.67
N ILE A 107 8.32 2.92 0.17
CA ILE A 107 8.87 4.25 0.40
C ILE A 107 8.47 5.14 -0.76
N LEU A 108 7.66 6.15 -0.51
CA LEU A 108 7.21 7.09 -1.54
C LEU A 108 8.37 7.96 -2.04
N THR A 109 8.41 8.24 -3.34
CA THR A 109 9.43 9.09 -3.96
C THR A 109 9.02 10.56 -3.92
N PRO A 110 9.95 11.52 -4.08
CA PRO A 110 9.61 12.95 -4.11
C PRO A 110 8.51 13.28 -5.12
N ALA A 111 7.60 14.15 -4.73
CA ALA A 111 6.48 14.63 -5.54
C ALA A 111 5.55 13.50 -6.10
N TRP A 112 5.48 12.38 -5.41
CA TRP A 112 4.61 11.25 -5.76
C TRP A 112 3.15 11.66 -5.95
N ASP A 113 2.68 12.57 -5.11
CA ASP A 113 1.33 13.08 -5.09
C ASP A 113 1.01 13.98 -6.29
N GLN A 114 1.98 14.75 -6.78
CA GLN A 114 1.84 15.53 -8.01
C GLN A 114 1.73 14.61 -9.23
N LYS A 115 2.53 13.53 -9.29
CA LYS A 115 2.49 12.53 -10.36
C LYS A 115 1.12 11.85 -10.43
N LEU A 116 0.61 11.36 -9.30
CA LEU A 116 -0.71 10.75 -9.23
C LEU A 116 -1.84 11.74 -9.56
N ASN A 117 -1.77 12.96 -9.04
CA ASN A 117 -2.76 13.98 -9.32
C ASN A 117 -2.82 14.36 -10.82
N SER A 118 -1.66 14.47 -11.46
CA SER A 118 -1.58 14.73 -12.92
C SER A 118 -2.20 13.59 -13.72
N ALA A 119 -1.93 12.34 -13.32
CA ALA A 119 -2.51 11.18 -13.94
C ALA A 119 -4.04 11.12 -13.76
N TRP A 120 -4.57 11.39 -12.57
CA TRP A 120 -6.01 11.44 -12.33
C TRP A 120 -6.71 12.58 -13.08
N LYS A 121 -6.08 13.77 -13.18
CA LYS A 121 -6.58 14.88 -14.01
C LYS A 121 -6.65 14.48 -15.48
N PHE A 122 -5.63 13.79 -15.99
CA PHE A 122 -5.62 13.29 -17.36
C PHE A 122 -6.77 12.30 -17.61
N ILE A 123 -6.97 11.32 -16.72
CA ILE A 123 -8.07 10.35 -16.82
C ILE A 123 -9.43 11.04 -16.79
N LYS A 124 -9.61 12.04 -15.92
CA LYS A 124 -10.85 12.84 -15.87
C LYS A 124 -11.09 13.59 -17.17
N LYS A 125 -10.06 14.22 -17.73
CA LYS A 125 -10.14 14.99 -18.99
C LYS A 125 -10.41 14.10 -20.21
N SER A 126 -9.78 12.92 -20.26
CA SER A 126 -9.96 11.95 -21.35
C SER A 126 -11.28 11.20 -21.29
N LYS A 127 -12.10 11.43 -20.26
CA LYS A 127 -13.37 10.72 -19.98
C LYS A 127 -13.22 9.19 -19.93
N ASN A 128 -12.01 8.69 -19.61
CA ASN A 128 -11.73 7.27 -19.48
C ASN A 128 -12.18 6.75 -18.11
N ASN A 129 -13.48 6.54 -17.96
CA ASN A 129 -14.09 6.13 -16.69
C ASN A 129 -13.83 4.65 -16.34
N ASP A 130 -13.31 3.86 -17.26
CA ASP A 130 -12.98 2.46 -17.02
C ASP A 130 -11.72 2.34 -16.13
N ILE A 131 -10.81 3.34 -16.14
CA ILE A 131 -9.65 3.36 -15.24
C ILE A 131 -10.09 3.66 -13.82
N LYS A 132 -10.03 2.64 -12.95
CA LYS A 132 -10.42 2.69 -11.55
C LYS A 132 -9.23 2.80 -10.60
N VAL A 133 -8.05 2.36 -11.04
CA VAL A 133 -6.81 2.31 -10.24
C VAL A 133 -5.65 2.93 -11.01
N ILE A 134 -4.89 3.81 -10.36
CA ILE A 134 -3.60 4.28 -10.83
C ILE A 134 -2.55 3.94 -9.78
N GLY A 135 -1.46 3.32 -10.20
CA GLY A 135 -0.43 2.94 -9.24
C GLY A 135 0.85 2.51 -9.89
N GLN A 136 1.70 1.94 -9.06
CA GLN A 136 2.91 1.27 -9.48
C GLN A 136 2.77 -0.19 -9.06
N SER A 137 2.87 -1.10 -10.02
CA SER A 137 2.67 -2.52 -9.78
C SER A 137 3.98 -3.28 -9.89
N PRO A 138 4.40 -4.03 -8.85
CA PRO A 138 5.45 -5.03 -9.00
C PRO A 138 4.99 -6.07 -10.04
N GLY A 139 5.78 -6.29 -11.06
CA GLY A 139 5.44 -7.23 -12.14
C GLY A 139 4.59 -6.65 -13.27
N GLY A 140 4.29 -5.35 -13.23
CA GLY A 140 3.64 -4.63 -14.34
C GLY A 140 2.18 -4.98 -14.55
N VAL A 141 1.60 -4.33 -15.54
CA VAL A 141 0.22 -4.57 -15.99
C VAL A 141 0.20 -5.77 -16.93
N LYS A 142 -0.60 -6.78 -16.60
CA LYS A 142 -0.83 -7.95 -17.44
C LYS A 142 -2.02 -7.68 -18.36
N TYR A 143 -2.03 -8.31 -19.56
CA TYR A 143 -3.09 -8.23 -20.57
C TYR A 143 -3.36 -6.85 -21.19
N LYS A 144 -3.44 -6.79 -22.51
CA LYS A 144 -3.61 -5.64 -23.42
C LYS A 144 -2.98 -4.33 -22.92
N LYS A 145 -1.78 -4.08 -23.38
CA LYS A 145 -0.99 -2.90 -22.99
C LYS A 145 -1.24 -1.77 -23.98
N THR A 146 -2.13 -0.85 -23.64
CA THR A 146 -2.20 0.44 -24.30
C THR A 146 -1.38 1.42 -23.50
N THR A 147 -0.53 2.19 -24.16
CA THR A 147 0.23 3.28 -23.52
C THR A 147 -0.51 4.59 -23.77
N LEU A 148 -0.77 5.32 -22.70
CA LEU A 148 -1.36 6.66 -22.73
C LEU A 148 -0.27 7.68 -22.40
N LYS A 149 -0.08 8.68 -23.26
CA LYS A 149 0.80 9.82 -22.99
C LYS A 149 0.04 10.82 -22.12
N ILE A 150 0.46 10.99 -20.88
CA ILE A 150 -0.16 11.89 -19.91
C ILE A 150 0.40 13.32 -20.10
N ASN A 151 1.72 13.43 -20.23
CA ASN A 151 2.45 14.63 -20.61
C ASN A 151 3.78 14.24 -21.28
N GLU A 152 4.70 15.16 -21.46
CA GLU A 152 5.99 14.90 -22.13
C GLU A 152 6.85 13.86 -21.39
N GLU A 153 6.82 13.88 -20.05
CA GLU A 153 7.67 13.05 -19.20
C GLU A 153 6.96 11.81 -18.66
N MET A 154 5.61 11.83 -18.64
CA MET A 154 4.84 10.79 -17.96
C MET A 154 3.90 10.06 -18.91
N GLN A 155 4.00 8.74 -18.85
CA GLN A 155 3.15 7.81 -19.58
C GLN A 155 2.52 6.80 -18.61
N GLY A 156 1.36 6.29 -18.96
CA GLY A 156 0.68 5.23 -18.24
C GLY A 156 0.44 4.02 -19.13
N ARG A 157 0.78 2.84 -18.64
CA ARG A 157 0.41 1.56 -19.27
C ARG A 157 -0.93 1.12 -18.71
N VAL A 158 -1.90 0.95 -19.59
CA VAL A 158 -3.26 0.54 -19.23
C VAL A 158 -3.46 -0.94 -19.44
N GLY A 159 -4.07 -1.62 -18.49
CA GLY A 159 -4.36 -3.04 -18.57
C GLY A 159 -5.16 -3.56 -17.38
N LYS A 160 -5.04 -4.86 -17.14
CA LYS A 160 -5.66 -5.57 -16.03
C LYS A 160 -4.57 -6.15 -15.13
N LEU A 161 -4.91 -6.43 -13.88
CA LEU A 161 -4.08 -7.07 -12.87
C LEU A 161 -2.78 -6.32 -12.59
N GLY A 162 -2.56 -5.98 -11.37
CA GLY A 162 -1.35 -5.34 -10.85
C GLY A 162 -1.09 -5.80 -9.44
N GLY A 163 0.08 -5.40 -8.88
CA GLY A 163 0.35 -5.59 -7.44
C GLY A 163 -0.50 -4.67 -6.59
N SER A 164 -0.72 -5.05 -5.34
CA SER A 164 -1.61 -4.32 -4.41
C SER A 164 -0.89 -3.46 -3.39
N GLY A 165 0.44 -3.33 -3.50
CA GLY A 165 1.23 -2.62 -2.49
C GLY A 165 1.07 -1.10 -2.53
N LEU A 166 0.88 -0.53 -3.72
CA LEU A 166 0.65 0.90 -3.93
C LEU A 166 -0.36 1.12 -5.05
N TRP A 167 -1.49 1.66 -4.71
CA TRP A 167 -2.54 2.03 -5.66
C TRP A 167 -3.35 3.21 -5.17
N SER A 168 -3.62 4.13 -6.07
CA SER A 168 -4.54 5.22 -5.85
C SER A 168 -5.84 4.98 -6.58
N VAL A 169 -6.93 5.42 -5.96
CA VAL A 169 -8.28 5.29 -6.47
C VAL A 169 -9.03 6.62 -6.34
N ARG A 170 -10.10 6.79 -7.10
CA ARG A 170 -10.98 7.98 -6.95
C ARG A 170 -11.72 7.93 -5.61
N PRO A 171 -12.20 9.08 -5.10
CA PRO A 171 -12.98 9.13 -3.86
C PRO A 171 -14.22 8.22 -3.88
N ASN A 172 -14.92 8.15 -5.01
CA ASN A 172 -16.11 7.30 -5.17
C ASN A 172 -15.80 5.81 -5.44
N PHE A 173 -14.56 5.36 -5.28
CA PHE A 173 -14.16 3.98 -5.60
C PHE A 173 -14.99 2.91 -4.88
N PHE A 174 -15.23 3.10 -3.57
CA PHE A 174 -15.98 2.12 -2.79
C PHE A 174 -17.47 2.12 -3.10
N GLU A 175 -18.00 3.20 -3.65
CA GLU A 175 -19.38 3.29 -4.15
C GLU A 175 -19.49 2.59 -5.52
N ASP A 176 -18.51 2.81 -6.41
CA ASP A 176 -18.48 2.24 -7.75
C ASP A 176 -18.17 0.74 -7.78
N VAL A 177 -17.21 0.30 -6.96
CA VAL A 177 -16.64 -1.06 -6.99
C VAL A 177 -17.16 -1.93 -5.87
N GLY A 178 -17.50 -1.32 -4.73
CA GLY A 178 -17.97 -2.01 -3.54
C GLY A 178 -16.87 -2.49 -2.60
N PHE A 179 -17.27 -3.23 -1.59
CA PHE A 179 -16.41 -3.83 -0.56
C PHE A 179 -16.07 -5.27 -0.90
N LEU A 180 -14.97 -5.76 -0.35
CA LEU A 180 -14.60 -7.16 -0.44
C LEU A 180 -15.55 -8.01 0.41
N ASP A 181 -16.09 -9.07 -0.17
CA ASP A 181 -16.83 -10.08 0.59
C ASP A 181 -15.84 -10.95 1.37
N LEU A 182 -15.75 -10.69 2.67
CA LEU A 182 -14.85 -11.41 3.57
C LEU A 182 -15.21 -12.90 3.69
N LYS A 183 -16.48 -13.29 3.49
CA LYS A 183 -16.91 -14.68 3.52
C LYS A 183 -16.35 -15.48 2.34
N LEU A 184 -16.26 -14.88 1.18
CA LEU A 184 -15.66 -15.51 0.01
C LEU A 184 -14.15 -15.71 0.15
N LEU A 185 -13.48 -14.91 0.99
CA LEU A 185 -12.04 -15.01 1.21
C LEU A 185 -11.66 -16.16 2.15
N ILE A 186 -12.56 -16.62 3.03
CA ILE A 186 -12.32 -17.73 3.96
C ILE A 186 -12.11 -19.04 3.20
N GLY A 187 -12.79 -19.24 2.08
CA GLY A 187 -12.65 -20.45 1.23
C GLY A 187 -11.46 -20.43 0.26
N PHE A 188 -10.84 -19.26 0.03
CA PHE A 188 -9.75 -19.08 -0.92
C PHE A 188 -8.46 -18.75 -0.19
N ASN A 189 -7.68 -19.74 0.09
CA ASN A 189 -6.40 -19.69 0.81
C ASN A 189 -5.32 -18.76 0.21
N LYS A 190 -5.62 -17.99 -0.83
CA LYS A 190 -4.64 -17.19 -1.56
C LYS A 190 -5.28 -16.00 -2.26
N LYS A 191 -4.83 -14.76 -1.98
CA LYS A 191 -4.89 -13.60 -2.88
C LYS A 191 -6.16 -12.75 -2.80
N HIS A 192 -6.26 -11.96 -1.71
CA HIS A 192 -7.17 -10.81 -1.61
C HIS A 192 -7.12 -9.91 -2.87
N ASP A 193 -5.93 -9.75 -3.50
CA ASP A 193 -5.74 -9.01 -4.73
C ASP A 193 -6.64 -9.53 -5.87
N GLN A 194 -6.74 -10.85 -6.02
CA GLN A 194 -7.55 -11.44 -7.08
C GLN A 194 -9.05 -11.16 -6.90
N HIS A 195 -9.48 -10.95 -5.67
CA HIS A 195 -10.89 -10.64 -5.41
C HIS A 195 -11.22 -9.20 -5.84
N TYR A 196 -10.36 -8.23 -5.52
CA TYR A 196 -10.49 -6.88 -6.06
C TYR A 196 -10.43 -6.87 -7.59
N TRP A 197 -9.54 -7.64 -8.19
CA TRP A 197 -9.43 -7.72 -9.64
C TRP A 197 -10.69 -8.29 -10.29
N ARG A 198 -11.34 -9.26 -9.66
CA ARG A 198 -12.63 -9.78 -10.13
C ARG A 198 -13.75 -8.76 -10.00
N LEU A 199 -13.81 -8.02 -8.89
CA LEU A 199 -14.78 -6.95 -8.72
C LEU A 199 -14.58 -5.85 -9.77
N LEU A 200 -13.35 -5.42 -9.99
CA LEU A 200 -13.02 -4.44 -11.02
C LEU A 200 -13.34 -4.93 -12.42
N ASP A 201 -13.05 -6.19 -12.72
CA ASP A 201 -13.37 -6.81 -14.01
C ASP A 201 -14.90 -6.82 -14.26
N LYS A 202 -15.67 -7.16 -13.23
CA LYS A 202 -17.14 -7.11 -13.27
C LYS A 202 -17.64 -5.69 -13.46
N THR A 203 -17.14 -4.74 -12.68
CA THR A 203 -17.56 -3.33 -12.70
C THR A 203 -17.26 -2.64 -14.03
N THR A 204 -16.15 -3.01 -14.68
CA THR A 204 -15.74 -2.43 -15.97
C THR A 204 -16.20 -3.22 -17.19
N GLY A 205 -16.97 -4.28 -16.99
CA GLY A 205 -17.39 -5.16 -18.11
C GLY A 205 -16.21 -5.82 -18.83
N GLY A 206 -15.14 -6.15 -18.10
CA GLY A 206 -13.94 -6.78 -18.64
C GLY A 206 -12.98 -5.83 -19.36
N LYS A 207 -13.21 -4.52 -19.34
CA LYS A 207 -12.28 -3.52 -19.89
C LYS A 207 -11.05 -3.33 -19.01
N PRO A 208 -9.93 -2.78 -19.54
CA PRO A 208 -8.79 -2.41 -18.74
C PRO A 208 -9.15 -1.36 -17.67
N TYR A 209 -8.71 -1.58 -16.42
CA TYR A 209 -9.11 -0.77 -15.27
C TYR A 209 -7.94 -0.24 -14.44
N ILE A 210 -6.71 -0.64 -14.77
CA ILE A 210 -5.49 -0.18 -14.09
C ILE A 210 -4.63 0.62 -15.05
N MET A 211 -4.06 1.70 -14.57
CA MET A 211 -2.98 2.44 -15.22
C MET A 211 -1.73 2.42 -14.33
N ALA A 212 -0.66 1.81 -14.83
CA ALA A 212 0.65 1.83 -14.18
C ALA A 212 1.51 2.93 -14.80
N LEU A 213 2.04 3.82 -13.96
CA LEU A 213 2.89 4.92 -14.39
C LEU A 213 4.30 4.44 -14.70
N ASN A 214 4.94 5.02 -15.72
CA ASN A 214 6.36 4.82 -16.03
C ASN A 214 7.28 5.55 -15.04
N GLN A 215 6.79 6.62 -14.42
CA GLN A 215 7.51 7.32 -13.37
C GLN A 215 7.33 6.62 -12.03
N LYS A 216 8.43 6.49 -11.29
CA LYS A 216 8.37 5.90 -9.94
C LYS A 216 7.65 6.82 -8.97
N ILE A 217 6.69 6.24 -8.26
CA ILE A 217 5.95 6.89 -7.18
C ILE A 217 6.23 6.25 -5.82
N GLY A 218 6.82 5.05 -5.82
CA GLY A 218 7.25 4.36 -4.62
C GLY A 218 8.30 3.29 -4.90
N ILE A 219 9.03 2.88 -3.86
CA ILE A 219 10.06 1.84 -3.89
C ILE A 219 9.64 0.76 -2.90
N HIS A 220 9.50 -0.47 -3.37
CA HIS A 220 9.11 -1.60 -2.52
C HIS A 220 10.33 -2.19 -1.81
N CYS A 221 10.38 -2.04 -0.49
CA CYS A 221 11.51 -2.44 0.36
C CYS A 221 11.27 -3.78 1.09
N GLY A 222 10.21 -4.52 0.76
CA GLY A 222 9.85 -5.75 1.44
C GLY A 222 10.94 -6.82 1.46
N ARG A 223 11.84 -6.82 0.47
CA ARG A 223 12.99 -7.74 0.43
C ARG A 223 14.11 -7.36 1.38
N MET A 224 14.25 -6.10 1.78
CA MET A 224 15.30 -5.66 2.71
C MET A 224 15.11 -6.20 4.12
N SER A 225 13.87 -6.41 4.54
CA SER A 225 13.52 -6.99 5.85
C SER A 225 13.31 -8.51 5.78
N GLY A 226 13.69 -9.15 4.68
CA GLY A 226 13.35 -10.55 4.41
C GLY A 226 11.85 -10.73 4.16
N SER A 227 11.48 -11.47 3.12
CA SER A 227 10.07 -11.72 2.73
C SER A 227 9.27 -12.60 3.74
N VAL A 228 9.69 -12.60 4.98
CA VAL A 228 9.33 -13.60 5.99
C VAL A 228 8.14 -13.24 6.86
N CYS A 229 7.60 -12.07 6.69
CA CYS A 229 6.62 -11.48 7.61
C CYS A 229 5.33 -12.24 7.83
N ASN A 230 4.97 -13.13 6.94
CA ASN A 230 3.63 -13.68 6.95
C ASN A 230 3.47 -14.98 7.73
N LYS A 231 4.56 -15.59 8.19
CA LYS A 231 4.53 -16.90 8.89
C LYS A 231 5.28 -16.96 10.20
N LEU A 232 5.96 -15.87 10.58
CA LEU A 232 6.68 -15.85 11.84
C LEU A 232 5.71 -15.62 12.99
N THR A 233 5.06 -16.70 13.38
CA THR A 233 4.52 -16.80 14.73
C THR A 233 5.70 -17.13 15.65
N HIS A 234 5.79 -16.51 16.82
CA HIS A 234 6.65 -16.92 17.92
C HIS A 234 6.22 -18.31 18.45
N ASN A 235 6.05 -19.25 17.55
CA ASN A 235 5.58 -20.56 17.88
C ASN A 235 6.79 -21.38 18.34
N SER A 236 6.74 -21.91 19.55
CA SER A 236 7.75 -22.82 20.09
C SER A 236 8.03 -24.06 19.22
N ARG A 237 7.17 -24.31 18.24
CA ARG A 237 7.25 -25.38 17.23
C ARG A 237 7.84 -24.94 15.89
N ALA A 238 8.38 -23.72 15.77
CA ALA A 238 8.99 -23.25 14.53
C ALA A 238 10.18 -24.16 14.13
N SER A 239 10.25 -24.50 12.85
CA SER A 239 11.38 -25.25 12.28
C SER A 239 12.70 -24.47 12.42
N LYS A 240 13.84 -25.15 12.30
CA LYS A 240 15.16 -24.49 12.32
C LYS A 240 15.26 -23.38 11.28
N ASP A 241 14.71 -23.59 10.08
CA ASP A 241 14.68 -22.61 9.00
C ASP A 241 13.80 -21.38 9.32
N GLU A 242 12.68 -21.60 10.00
CA GLU A 242 11.81 -20.49 10.43
C GLU A 242 12.46 -19.64 11.51
N LYS A 243 13.18 -20.27 12.46
CA LYS A 243 13.96 -19.55 13.48
C LYS A 243 15.09 -18.74 12.86
N LEU A 244 15.82 -19.28 11.90
CA LEU A 244 16.88 -18.55 11.18
C LEU A 244 16.32 -17.37 10.39
N LYS A 245 15.15 -17.51 9.79
CA LYS A 245 14.46 -16.43 9.09
C LYS A 245 14.03 -15.34 10.04
N LEU A 246 13.57 -15.68 11.25
CA LEU A 246 13.21 -14.70 12.29
C LEU A 246 14.43 -13.88 12.71
N ILE A 247 15.55 -14.53 13.01
CA ILE A 247 16.80 -13.85 13.37
C ILE A 247 17.22 -12.86 12.27
N ARG A 248 17.22 -13.27 11.02
CA ARG A 248 17.54 -12.39 9.88
C ARG A 248 16.58 -11.21 9.75
N PHE A 249 15.32 -11.41 10.08
CA PHE A 249 14.31 -10.35 10.10
C PHE A 249 14.60 -9.33 11.22
N GLU A 250 14.87 -9.81 12.43
CA GLU A 250 15.18 -8.96 13.59
C GLU A 250 16.45 -8.14 13.35
N GLU A 251 17.52 -8.76 12.84
CA GLU A 251 18.76 -8.08 12.47
C GLU A 251 18.54 -7.02 11.36
N ALA A 252 17.67 -7.29 10.39
CA ALA A 252 17.34 -6.34 9.35
C ALA A 252 16.56 -5.14 9.91
N GLU A 253 15.56 -5.37 10.77
CA GLU A 253 14.80 -4.32 11.45
C GLU A 253 15.71 -3.43 12.30
N GLU A 254 16.62 -4.01 13.08
CA GLU A 254 17.58 -3.24 13.89
C GLU A 254 18.53 -2.39 13.03
N ARG A 255 19.03 -2.93 11.93
CA ARG A 255 19.88 -2.16 11.01
C ARG A 255 19.15 -0.98 10.40
N ILE A 256 17.91 -1.18 9.97
CA ILE A 256 17.08 -0.14 9.36
C ILE A 256 16.73 0.95 10.39
N ASP A 257 16.44 0.56 11.64
CA ASP A 257 16.08 1.52 12.71
C ASP A 257 17.24 2.43 13.08
N LYS A 258 18.50 1.92 12.98
CA LYS A 258 19.73 2.68 13.33
C LYS A 258 20.19 3.65 12.23
N VAL A 259 19.71 3.52 11.02
CA VAL A 259 20.16 4.34 9.86
C VAL A 259 19.25 5.57 9.74
N SER A 260 19.83 6.73 9.40
CA SER A 260 19.05 7.94 9.09
C SER A 260 18.10 7.70 7.90
N PHE A 261 17.09 8.55 7.76
CA PHE A 261 16.21 8.45 6.58
C PHE A 261 17.00 8.70 5.29
N ASP A 262 17.87 9.70 5.29
CA ASP A 262 18.63 10.08 4.10
C ASP A 262 19.58 8.98 3.63
N ASP A 263 20.31 8.36 4.55
CA ASP A 263 21.18 7.23 4.23
C ASP A 263 20.39 6.01 3.75
N PHE A 264 19.26 5.72 4.41
CA PHE A 264 18.37 4.66 3.99
C PHE A 264 17.80 4.93 2.60
N TYR A 265 17.29 6.14 2.36
CA TYR A 265 16.70 6.54 1.08
C TYR A 265 17.75 6.50 -0.05
N ASN A 266 18.93 7.07 0.16
CA ASN A 266 20.03 7.03 -0.82
C ASN A 266 20.43 5.58 -1.17
N LYS A 267 20.46 4.70 -0.18
CA LYS A 267 20.74 3.28 -0.43
C LYS A 267 19.69 2.64 -1.32
N ILE A 268 18.39 2.85 -1.04
CA ILE A 268 17.33 2.18 -1.80
C ILE A 268 17.17 2.73 -3.22
N ILE A 269 17.41 4.03 -3.46
CA ILE A 269 17.31 4.60 -4.82
C ILE A 269 18.45 4.14 -5.73
N ASN A 270 19.61 3.77 -5.15
CA ASN A 270 20.79 3.32 -5.88
C ASN A 270 20.87 1.79 -6.00
N ASP A 271 20.00 1.05 -5.31
CA ASP A 271 20.00 -0.42 -5.35
C ASP A 271 19.22 -0.93 -6.56
N LYS A 272 19.97 -1.31 -7.61
CA LYS A 272 19.38 -1.86 -8.85
C LYS A 272 18.57 -3.14 -8.62
N ALA A 273 18.88 -3.94 -7.59
CA ALA A 273 18.15 -5.16 -7.29
C ALA A 273 16.74 -4.88 -6.75
N LEU A 274 16.54 -3.76 -6.04
CA LEU A 274 15.22 -3.32 -5.61
C LEU A 274 14.38 -2.77 -6.78
N PHE A 275 15.02 -2.43 -7.90
CA PHE A 275 14.36 -1.90 -9.08
C PHE A 275 13.98 -2.94 -10.13
N SER A 276 14.60 -4.13 -10.09
CA SER A 276 14.37 -5.19 -11.09
C SER A 276 12.98 -5.84 -10.99
N ASP A 277 12.25 -5.61 -9.89
CA ASP A 277 10.96 -6.22 -9.61
C ASP A 277 9.75 -5.35 -9.99
N TRP A 278 9.99 -4.22 -10.66
CA TRP A 278 8.93 -3.30 -11.09
C TRP A 278 8.59 -3.39 -12.57
#